data_a117c30e3f785186ab9dbd4ec081b3a8
#
_entry.id   a117c30e3f785186ab9dbd4ec081b3a8
#
_cell.length_a   1.000
_cell.length_b   1.000
_cell.length_c   1.000
_cell.angle_alpha   90.00
_cell.angle_beta   90.00
_cell.angle_gamma   90.00
#
_symmetry.space_group_name_H-M   'P 1'
#
loop_
_entity.id
_entity.type
_entity.pdbx_description
1 polymer ?
#
loop_
_entity_poly.entity_id
_entity_poly.type
_entity_poly.pdbx_seq_one_letter_code
_entity_poly.pdbx_strand_id
1 'polypeptide(L)'
;FQPNAALPYEFNGGCYASPLTEDFPVMYYRTDIFEELGLTPPKTWEEFYEVVSVLQHNNMTAGVPNMQEDDTTGMSVYTAMYAILLSQMGGSYMKDDLTATYFDSPEGVEAFKMWTGFYSMYGLPYQFDFFNRFRTGEMPLGFAAYTIYNKLAMSAPEIKGMWEMLPIPGLENSDGSIRNQTVSGGMAMLMLKNTENPEQAWDFMDWFSGDEAQVSYGLAIESLLGAAGRYNPANRNAFLRLPWSVKQQQNLLEQWDKCVYLPQVPGGYFIDRNLTNAFRQVVIMNKNPRETLLDYNKEINQEISRKRKEFHLD
;
A
#
# COMPACT_ATOMS: atom_id res chain seq x y z
N PHE A 1 3.14 11.43 -15.35
CA PHE A 1 3.15 10.67 -14.09
C PHE A 1 2.14 11.25 -13.11
N GLN A 2 1.78 10.47 -12.10
CA GLN A 2 1.13 10.99 -10.91
C GLN A 2 2.04 12.06 -10.28
N PRO A 3 1.53 13.24 -9.88
CA PRO A 3 2.37 14.38 -9.48
C PRO A 3 3.44 14.06 -8.44
N ASN A 4 3.17 13.14 -7.54
CA ASN A 4 4.07 12.80 -6.42
C ASN A 4 4.86 11.49 -6.63
N ALA A 5 4.67 10.77 -7.73
CA ALA A 5 5.33 9.47 -7.97
C ALA A 5 6.86 9.58 -8.05
N ALA A 6 7.40 10.75 -8.39
CA ALA A 6 8.83 11.01 -8.44
C ALA A 6 9.46 11.29 -7.07
N LEU A 7 8.66 11.71 -6.06
CA LEU A 7 9.18 12.13 -4.74
C LEU A 7 10.15 11.13 -4.08
N PRO A 8 9.92 9.80 -4.11
CA PRO A 8 10.86 8.85 -3.54
C PRO A 8 12.25 8.85 -4.20
N TYR A 9 12.35 9.41 -5.40
CA TYR A 9 13.56 9.42 -6.22
C TYR A 9 14.21 10.81 -6.33
N GLU A 10 13.68 11.79 -5.62
CA GLU A 10 14.21 13.15 -5.57
C GLU A 10 15.16 13.31 -4.39
N PHE A 11 16.33 13.91 -4.66
CA PHE A 11 17.32 14.23 -3.64
C PHE A 11 18.12 15.47 -4.04
N ASN A 12 18.24 16.43 -3.12
CA ASN A 12 19.00 17.68 -3.33
C ASN A 12 18.64 18.41 -4.65
N GLY A 13 17.36 18.44 -5.01
CA GLY A 13 16.87 19.11 -6.22
C GLY A 13 17.12 18.35 -7.54
N GLY A 14 17.64 17.14 -7.48
CA GLY A 14 17.78 16.23 -8.62
C GLY A 14 16.77 15.08 -8.54
N CYS A 15 16.32 14.58 -9.70
CA CYS A 15 15.54 13.36 -9.83
C CYS A 15 16.43 12.25 -10.39
N TYR A 16 16.55 11.12 -9.67
CA TYR A 16 17.53 10.07 -9.95
C TYR A 16 16.93 8.80 -10.55
N ALA A 17 15.61 8.73 -10.67
CA ALA A 17 14.93 7.62 -11.33
C ALA A 17 13.61 8.08 -11.94
N SER A 18 13.18 7.43 -13.03
CA SER A 18 11.88 7.63 -13.67
C SER A 18 10.90 6.56 -13.17
N PRO A 19 9.77 6.92 -12.54
CA PRO A 19 8.75 5.96 -12.17
C PRO A 19 8.30 5.12 -13.37
N LEU A 20 8.21 3.80 -13.23
CA LEU A 20 7.81 2.88 -14.29
C LEU A 20 6.45 2.25 -14.01
N THR A 21 6.32 1.65 -12.84
CA THR A 21 5.07 1.06 -12.38
C THR A 21 4.66 1.71 -11.07
N GLU A 22 3.37 1.62 -10.76
CA GLU A 22 2.84 2.05 -9.48
C GLU A 22 1.80 1.06 -8.98
N ASP A 23 1.80 0.82 -7.68
CA ASP A 23 0.87 -0.05 -7.00
C ASP A 23 0.50 0.54 -5.64
N PHE A 24 -0.74 0.32 -5.23
CA PHE A 24 -1.25 0.82 -3.96
C PHE A 24 -2.36 -0.09 -3.44
N PRO A 25 -2.55 -0.17 -2.11
CA PRO A 25 -3.64 -0.90 -1.51
C PRO A 25 -5.00 -0.34 -1.87
N VAL A 26 -5.93 -1.26 -2.14
CA VAL A 26 -7.37 -1.01 -2.26
C VAL A 26 -8.13 -2.01 -1.40
N MET A 27 -9.39 -1.75 -1.16
CA MET A 27 -10.30 -2.67 -0.51
C MET A 27 -10.94 -3.60 -1.54
N TYR A 28 -10.80 -4.91 -1.36
CA TYR A 28 -11.53 -5.94 -2.09
C TYR A 28 -12.68 -6.44 -1.24
N TYR A 29 -13.86 -6.58 -1.83
CA TYR A 29 -14.99 -7.20 -1.13
C TYR A 29 -15.81 -8.10 -2.07
N ARG A 30 -16.41 -9.14 -1.51
CA ARG A 30 -17.31 -10.09 -2.18
C ARG A 30 -18.71 -9.49 -2.21
N THR A 31 -19.16 -9.11 -3.40
CA THR A 31 -20.48 -8.47 -3.60
C THR A 31 -21.62 -9.42 -3.27
N ASP A 32 -21.49 -10.69 -3.65
CA ASP A 32 -22.49 -11.74 -3.38
C ASP A 32 -22.67 -12.00 -1.87
N ILE A 33 -21.57 -12.10 -1.12
CA ILE A 33 -21.63 -12.33 0.32
C ILE A 33 -22.15 -11.09 1.06
N PHE A 34 -21.74 -9.90 0.64
CA PHE A 34 -22.23 -8.65 1.22
C PHE A 34 -23.73 -8.47 1.00
N GLU A 35 -24.23 -8.82 -0.20
CA GLU A 35 -25.67 -8.83 -0.51
C GLU A 35 -26.42 -9.85 0.37
N GLU A 36 -25.92 -11.07 0.49
CA GLU A 36 -26.51 -12.14 1.34
C GLU A 36 -26.61 -11.71 2.81
N LEU A 37 -25.59 -11.03 3.35
CA LEU A 37 -25.54 -10.58 4.73
C LEU A 37 -26.19 -9.20 4.95
N GLY A 38 -26.68 -8.54 3.90
CA GLY A 38 -27.24 -7.19 3.98
C GLY A 38 -26.22 -6.12 4.37
N LEU A 39 -24.93 -6.33 4.02
CA LEU A 39 -23.84 -5.42 4.33
C LEU A 39 -23.61 -4.41 3.20
N THR A 40 -23.09 -3.24 3.56
CA THR A 40 -22.54 -2.26 2.62
C THR A 40 -21.02 -2.18 2.80
N PRO A 41 -20.25 -1.97 1.72
CA PRO A 41 -18.79 -1.78 1.85
C PRO A 41 -18.46 -0.58 2.73
N PRO A 42 -17.57 -0.74 3.74
CA PRO A 42 -17.26 0.31 4.68
C PRO A 42 -16.46 1.45 4.02
N LYS A 43 -16.80 2.69 4.35
CA LYS A 43 -16.07 3.90 3.95
C LYS A 43 -15.20 4.45 5.08
N THR A 44 -15.56 4.14 6.32
CA THR A 44 -14.82 4.53 7.52
C THR A 44 -14.33 3.30 8.27
N TRP A 45 -13.36 3.51 9.17
CA TRP A 45 -12.88 2.43 10.04
C TRP A 45 -13.92 2.01 11.07
N GLU A 46 -14.81 2.91 11.48
CA GLU A 46 -15.95 2.60 12.34
C GLU A 46 -16.89 1.62 11.64
N GLU A 47 -17.30 1.93 10.41
CA GLU A 47 -18.11 1.02 9.58
C GLU A 47 -17.39 -0.32 9.31
N PHE A 48 -16.06 -0.28 9.14
CA PHE A 48 -15.26 -1.50 8.99
C PHE A 48 -15.37 -2.41 10.21
N TYR A 49 -15.31 -1.87 11.42
CA TYR A 49 -15.46 -2.68 12.63
C TYR A 49 -16.88 -3.27 12.76
N GLU A 50 -17.91 -2.57 12.34
CA GLU A 50 -19.26 -3.08 12.29
C GLU A 50 -19.38 -4.27 11.32
N VAL A 51 -18.82 -4.11 10.10
CA VAL A 51 -18.75 -5.19 9.11
C VAL A 51 -17.98 -6.40 9.66
N VAL A 52 -16.80 -6.18 10.27
CA VAL A 52 -16.01 -7.27 10.89
C VAL A 52 -16.83 -8.04 11.91
N SER A 53 -17.59 -7.35 12.76
CA SER A 53 -18.44 -7.99 13.76
C SER A 53 -19.48 -8.92 13.10
N VAL A 54 -20.13 -8.48 12.03
CA VAL A 54 -21.11 -9.32 11.31
C VAL A 54 -20.43 -10.50 10.63
N LEU A 55 -19.27 -10.29 10.00
CA LEU A 55 -18.50 -11.37 9.38
C LEU A 55 -18.11 -12.45 10.41
N GLN A 56 -17.60 -12.04 11.57
CA GLN A 56 -17.21 -12.97 12.64
C GLN A 56 -18.38 -13.77 13.19
N HIS A 57 -19.57 -13.17 13.31
CA HIS A 57 -20.79 -13.91 13.70
C HIS A 57 -21.20 -14.97 12.67
N ASN A 58 -20.76 -14.83 11.43
CA ASN A 58 -20.99 -15.78 10.34
C ASN A 58 -19.77 -16.68 10.06
N ASN A 59 -18.84 -16.82 11.00
CA ASN A 59 -17.60 -17.61 10.88
C ASN A 59 -16.71 -17.16 9.70
N MET A 60 -16.76 -15.89 9.33
CA MET A 60 -15.91 -15.25 8.33
C MET A 60 -14.98 -14.24 9.01
N THR A 61 -14.05 -13.68 8.27
CA THR A 61 -13.12 -12.66 8.79
C THR A 61 -12.79 -11.62 7.73
N ALA A 62 -12.11 -10.56 8.15
CA ALA A 62 -11.52 -9.58 7.23
C ALA A 62 -9.99 -9.72 7.19
N GLY A 63 -9.41 -9.40 6.03
CA GLY A 63 -7.97 -9.43 5.80
C GLY A 63 -7.35 -8.03 5.91
N VAL A 64 -6.71 -7.74 7.04
CA VAL A 64 -5.87 -6.56 7.20
C VAL A 64 -4.42 -7.01 7.11
N PRO A 65 -3.66 -6.60 6.06
CA PRO A 65 -2.29 -7.07 5.90
C PRO A 65 -1.36 -6.44 6.95
N ASN A 66 -0.41 -7.25 7.42
CA ASN A 66 0.62 -6.78 8.34
C ASN A 66 2.01 -7.17 7.86
N MET A 67 2.47 -8.28 8.34
CA MET A 67 3.76 -8.87 7.99
C MET A 67 3.53 -10.05 7.07
N GLN A 68 4.12 -10.05 5.91
CA GLN A 68 3.99 -11.19 5.04
C GLN A 68 5.32 -11.89 4.81
N GLU A 69 5.32 -13.17 5.14
CA GLU A 69 6.22 -14.14 4.57
C GLU A 69 5.70 -14.66 3.22
N ASP A 70 4.39 -14.43 2.95
CA ASP A 70 3.70 -14.84 1.74
C ASP A 70 3.14 -13.61 1.01
N ASP A 71 3.60 -13.35 -0.20
CA ASP A 71 3.19 -12.21 -1.05
C ASP A 71 1.77 -12.40 -1.65
N THR A 72 0.82 -12.80 -0.81
CA THR A 72 -0.55 -13.05 -1.26
C THR A 72 -1.42 -11.80 -1.35
N THR A 73 -0.97 -10.68 -0.77
CA THR A 73 -1.62 -9.37 -0.90
C THR A 73 -0.94 -8.45 -1.91
N GLY A 74 0.23 -8.83 -2.44
CA GLY A 74 1.01 -8.00 -3.37
C GLY A 74 1.56 -6.71 -2.75
N MET A 75 1.47 -6.52 -1.43
CA MET A 75 1.94 -5.32 -0.77
C MET A 75 3.44 -5.40 -0.50
N SER A 76 4.21 -4.55 -1.17
CA SER A 76 5.68 -4.54 -1.09
C SER A 76 6.25 -3.95 0.21
N VAL A 77 5.42 -3.26 1.01
CA VAL A 77 5.82 -2.63 2.27
C VAL A 77 5.13 -3.33 3.43
N TYR A 78 5.90 -4.04 4.24
CA TYR A 78 5.38 -4.84 5.38
C TYR A 78 4.62 -4.01 6.42
N THR A 79 4.92 -2.74 6.54
CA THR A 79 4.32 -1.81 7.51
C THR A 79 3.36 -0.83 6.87
N ALA A 80 2.89 -1.14 5.65
CA ALA A 80 2.01 -0.25 4.89
C ALA A 80 0.78 0.20 5.68
N MET A 81 0.12 -0.71 6.41
CA MET A 81 -1.06 -0.34 7.21
C MET A 81 -0.75 0.69 8.30
N TYR A 82 0.41 0.60 8.95
CA TYR A 82 0.82 1.64 9.89
C TYR A 82 1.00 2.99 9.22
N ALA A 83 1.69 3.03 8.08
CA ALA A 83 1.91 4.26 7.33
C ALA A 83 0.60 4.86 6.76
N ILE A 84 -0.33 4.02 6.34
CA ILE A 84 -1.68 4.41 5.92
C ILE A 84 -2.43 5.09 7.08
N LEU A 85 -2.54 4.42 8.21
CA LEU A 85 -3.24 4.95 9.39
C LEU A 85 -2.60 6.24 9.90
N LEU A 86 -1.26 6.28 9.94
CA LEU A 86 -0.51 7.48 10.31
C LEU A 86 -0.85 8.66 9.40
N SER A 87 -0.85 8.47 8.08
CA SER A 87 -1.18 9.52 7.12
C SER A 87 -2.65 9.97 7.23
N GLN A 88 -3.57 9.04 7.44
CA GLN A 88 -4.99 9.34 7.66
C GLN A 88 -5.23 10.13 8.94
N MET A 89 -4.42 9.92 9.98
CA MET A 89 -4.44 10.72 11.21
C MET A 89 -3.77 12.09 11.06
N GLY A 90 -3.18 12.38 9.89
CA GLY A 90 -2.45 13.63 9.63
C GLY A 90 -1.04 13.65 10.21
N GLY A 91 -0.52 12.50 10.61
CA GLY A 91 0.85 12.35 11.09
C GLY A 91 1.86 12.25 9.95
N SER A 92 3.12 12.54 10.26
CA SER A 92 4.26 12.43 9.34
C SER A 92 5.09 11.18 9.64
N TYR A 93 5.53 10.50 8.57
CA TYR A 93 6.42 9.32 8.68
C TYR A 93 7.82 9.70 9.15
N MET A 94 8.32 10.83 8.66
CA MET A 94 9.61 11.41 9.02
C MET A 94 9.41 12.84 9.54
N LYS A 95 10.40 13.34 10.28
CA LYS A 95 10.51 14.78 10.56
C LYS A 95 10.78 15.54 9.27
N ASP A 96 10.46 16.82 9.22
CA ASP A 96 10.55 17.66 8.00
C ASP A 96 11.97 17.69 7.41
N ASP A 97 12.99 17.58 8.26
CA ASP A 97 14.39 17.56 7.85
C ASP A 97 14.91 16.16 7.43
N LEU A 98 14.04 15.15 7.44
CA LEU A 98 14.34 13.75 7.13
C LEU A 98 15.47 13.13 7.99
N THR A 99 15.73 13.69 9.17
CA THR A 99 16.80 13.21 10.07
C THR A 99 16.36 12.10 11.01
N ALA A 100 15.05 11.95 11.22
CA ALA A 100 14.48 10.96 12.13
C ALA A 100 13.02 10.64 11.73
N THR A 101 12.56 9.46 12.12
CA THR A 101 11.12 9.13 12.09
C THR A 101 10.36 9.94 13.16
N TYR A 102 9.07 10.18 12.91
CA TYR A 102 8.22 10.95 13.83
C TYR A 102 7.14 10.09 14.49
N PHE A 103 7.49 8.82 14.80
CA PHE A 103 6.55 7.83 15.36
C PHE A 103 6.22 8.06 16.83
N ASP A 104 6.97 8.91 17.52
CA ASP A 104 6.70 9.36 18.87
C ASP A 104 5.67 10.50 18.97
N SER A 105 5.15 10.98 17.83
CA SER A 105 4.02 11.92 17.80
C SER A 105 2.73 11.28 18.35
N PRO A 106 1.77 12.09 18.78
CA PRO A 106 0.45 11.56 19.17
C PRO A 106 -0.19 10.71 18.10
N GLU A 107 -0.14 11.16 16.83
CA GLU A 107 -0.69 10.47 15.65
C GLU A 107 0.05 9.15 15.40
N GLY A 108 1.39 9.14 15.56
CA GLY A 108 2.21 7.94 15.42
C GLY A 108 1.84 6.87 16.43
N VAL A 109 1.63 7.25 17.68
CA VAL A 109 1.23 6.33 18.74
C VAL A 109 -0.19 5.80 18.50
N GLU A 110 -1.14 6.65 18.13
CA GLU A 110 -2.52 6.22 17.87
C GLU A 110 -2.62 5.34 16.63
N ALA A 111 -1.92 5.66 15.55
CA ALA A 111 -1.85 4.81 14.36
C ALA A 111 -1.29 3.42 14.69
N PHE A 112 -0.26 3.33 15.53
CA PHE A 112 0.31 2.06 15.94
C PHE A 112 -0.64 1.25 16.83
N LYS A 113 -1.33 1.90 17.75
CA LYS A 113 -2.38 1.26 18.59
C LYS A 113 -3.52 0.73 17.72
N MET A 114 -3.99 1.51 16.75
CA MET A 114 -5.05 1.09 15.85
C MET A 114 -4.60 -0.10 15.00
N TRP A 115 -3.40 -0.03 14.40
CA TRP A 115 -2.84 -1.13 13.62
C TRP A 115 -2.73 -2.43 14.41
N THR A 116 -2.13 -2.39 15.59
CA THR A 116 -2.02 -3.59 16.45
C THR A 116 -3.38 -4.04 17.00
N GLY A 117 -4.31 -3.10 17.18
CA GLY A 117 -5.66 -3.33 17.66
C GLY A 117 -6.52 -4.22 16.75
N PHE A 118 -6.33 -4.15 15.43
CA PHE A 118 -7.03 -5.06 14.50
C PHE A 118 -6.84 -6.53 14.90
N TYR A 119 -5.68 -6.89 15.39
CA TYR A 119 -5.33 -8.26 15.74
C TYR A 119 -5.56 -8.57 17.23
N SER A 120 -5.12 -7.69 18.11
CA SER A 120 -5.18 -7.94 19.56
C SER A 120 -6.56 -7.68 20.17
N MET A 121 -7.37 -6.77 19.61
CA MET A 121 -8.70 -6.42 20.12
C MET A 121 -9.83 -7.03 19.28
N TYR A 122 -9.71 -6.99 17.96
CA TYR A 122 -10.75 -7.48 17.04
C TYR A 122 -10.50 -8.91 16.57
N GLY A 123 -9.37 -9.52 16.94
CA GLY A 123 -9.07 -10.92 16.66
C GLY A 123 -8.90 -11.27 15.19
N LEU A 124 -8.54 -10.27 14.36
CA LEU A 124 -8.25 -10.54 12.96
C LEU A 124 -6.98 -11.39 12.84
N PRO A 125 -6.90 -12.27 11.83
CA PRO A 125 -5.71 -13.09 11.62
C PRO A 125 -4.54 -12.19 11.20
N TYR A 126 -3.38 -12.37 11.83
CA TYR A 126 -2.16 -11.64 11.48
C TYR A 126 -1.31 -12.35 10.41
N GLN A 127 -1.67 -13.58 10.05
CA GLN A 127 -1.10 -14.35 8.94
C GLN A 127 -2.24 -15.04 8.19
N PHE A 128 -2.31 -14.85 6.88
CA PHE A 128 -3.35 -15.45 6.05
C PHE A 128 -2.96 -15.45 4.58
N ASP A 129 -3.46 -16.43 3.85
CA ASP A 129 -3.46 -16.42 2.38
C ASP A 129 -4.71 -15.68 1.90
N PHE A 130 -4.53 -14.39 1.56
CA PHE A 130 -5.63 -13.54 1.12
C PHE A 130 -6.33 -14.12 -0.10
N PHE A 131 -5.57 -14.51 -1.13
CA PHE A 131 -6.14 -14.99 -2.38
C PHE A 131 -7.06 -16.20 -2.18
N ASN A 132 -6.58 -17.24 -1.48
CA ASN A 132 -7.37 -18.44 -1.28
C ASN A 132 -8.56 -18.21 -0.35
N ARG A 133 -8.38 -17.48 0.76
CA ARG A 133 -9.48 -17.20 1.70
C ARG A 133 -10.53 -16.25 1.13
N PHE A 134 -10.13 -15.30 0.28
CA PHE A 134 -11.07 -14.42 -0.44
C PHE A 134 -11.87 -15.21 -1.48
N ARG A 135 -11.19 -16.06 -2.25
CA ARG A 135 -11.80 -16.92 -3.26
C ARG A 135 -12.84 -17.86 -2.65
N THR A 136 -12.55 -18.47 -1.52
CA THR A 136 -13.47 -19.39 -0.83
C THR A 136 -14.59 -18.70 -0.05
N GLY A 137 -14.53 -17.37 0.12
CA GLY A 137 -15.51 -16.60 0.90
C GLY A 137 -15.25 -16.60 2.40
N GLU A 138 -14.20 -17.24 2.88
CA GLU A 138 -13.81 -17.20 4.30
C GLU A 138 -13.37 -15.80 4.75
N MET A 139 -12.81 -15.02 3.80
CA MET A 139 -12.34 -13.67 4.01
C MET A 139 -12.94 -12.74 2.94
N PRO A 140 -14.25 -12.43 3.01
CA PRO A 140 -14.94 -11.71 1.94
C PRO A 140 -14.65 -10.22 1.88
N LEU A 141 -13.83 -9.70 2.78
CA LEU A 141 -13.35 -8.33 2.84
C LEU A 141 -11.86 -8.32 3.17
N GLY A 142 -11.08 -7.51 2.47
CA GLY A 142 -9.67 -7.31 2.82
C GLY A 142 -8.98 -6.27 1.97
N PHE A 143 -7.75 -5.94 2.38
CA PHE A 143 -6.92 -4.94 1.72
C PHE A 143 -5.75 -5.62 1.04
N ALA A 144 -5.52 -5.27 -0.22
CA ALA A 144 -4.43 -5.79 -1.01
C ALA A 144 -4.04 -4.78 -2.10
N ALA A 145 -2.87 -4.96 -2.68
CA ALA A 145 -2.45 -4.21 -3.85
C ALA A 145 -3.49 -4.34 -4.98
N TYR A 146 -3.75 -3.27 -5.72
CA TYR A 146 -4.76 -3.35 -6.78
C TYR A 146 -4.36 -4.34 -7.90
N THR A 147 -3.09 -4.67 -8.03
CA THR A 147 -2.56 -5.68 -8.96
C THR A 147 -2.95 -7.11 -8.63
N ILE A 148 -3.44 -7.39 -7.40
CA ILE A 148 -4.07 -8.69 -7.07
C ILE A 148 -5.27 -8.99 -7.95
N TYR A 149 -5.88 -7.96 -8.55
CA TYR A 149 -6.85 -8.11 -9.65
C TYR A 149 -6.42 -9.14 -10.69
N ASN A 150 -5.16 -9.09 -11.11
CA ASN A 150 -4.63 -9.98 -12.16
C ASN A 150 -4.73 -11.45 -11.74
N LYS A 151 -4.34 -11.75 -10.50
CA LYS A 151 -4.40 -13.10 -9.93
C LYS A 151 -5.83 -13.58 -9.74
N LEU A 152 -6.71 -12.72 -9.20
CA LEU A 152 -8.14 -13.04 -9.02
C LEU A 152 -8.84 -13.26 -10.35
N ALA A 153 -8.62 -12.38 -11.33
CA ALA A 153 -9.27 -12.48 -12.65
C ALA A 153 -8.85 -13.74 -13.42
N MET A 154 -7.62 -14.23 -13.24
CA MET A 154 -7.11 -15.40 -13.94
C MET A 154 -7.36 -16.70 -13.17
N SER A 155 -7.12 -16.71 -11.86
CA SER A 155 -7.02 -17.94 -11.07
C SER A 155 -8.23 -18.22 -10.17
N ALA A 156 -9.25 -17.34 -10.20
CA ALA A 156 -10.50 -17.52 -9.48
C ALA A 156 -11.73 -17.29 -10.39
N PRO A 157 -11.87 -18.05 -11.52
CA PRO A 157 -12.97 -17.86 -12.47
C PRO A 157 -14.34 -18.12 -11.85
N GLU A 158 -14.42 -18.93 -10.79
CA GLU A 158 -15.65 -19.27 -10.08
C GLU A 158 -16.29 -18.08 -9.34
N ILE A 159 -15.49 -17.05 -8.99
CA ILE A 159 -16.00 -15.82 -8.36
C ILE A 159 -16.00 -14.62 -9.32
N LYS A 160 -15.89 -14.86 -10.61
CA LYS A 160 -15.90 -13.79 -11.61
C LYS A 160 -17.21 -12.98 -11.54
N GLY A 161 -17.09 -11.68 -11.34
CA GLY A 161 -18.24 -10.77 -11.22
C GLY A 161 -18.87 -10.73 -9.82
N MET A 162 -18.34 -11.49 -8.87
CA MET A 162 -18.82 -11.55 -7.48
C MET A 162 -17.93 -10.74 -6.52
N TRP A 163 -17.10 -9.84 -7.02
CA TRP A 163 -16.25 -8.99 -6.19
C TRP A 163 -15.92 -7.68 -6.88
N GLU A 164 -15.56 -6.71 -6.09
CA GLU A 164 -15.16 -5.37 -6.55
C GLU A 164 -13.96 -4.84 -5.76
N MET A 165 -13.34 -3.80 -6.36
CA MET A 165 -12.30 -2.98 -5.72
C MET A 165 -12.88 -1.60 -5.42
N LEU A 166 -12.66 -1.11 -4.21
CA LEU A 166 -13.02 0.23 -3.76
C LEU A 166 -11.84 0.90 -3.06
N PRO A 167 -11.86 2.23 -2.90
CA PRO A 167 -10.94 2.90 -1.99
C PRO A 167 -10.99 2.27 -0.59
N ILE A 168 -9.84 2.30 0.10
CA ILE A 168 -9.77 1.82 1.49
C ILE A 168 -10.61 2.72 2.41
N PRO A 169 -11.09 2.21 3.55
CA PRO A 169 -11.72 3.02 4.58
C PRO A 169 -10.80 4.13 5.09
N GLY A 170 -11.39 5.20 5.58
CA GLY A 170 -10.68 6.33 6.14
C GLY A 170 -11.20 6.77 7.49
N LEU A 171 -10.63 7.87 7.98
CA LEU A 171 -11.11 8.58 9.16
C LEU A 171 -12.03 9.71 8.72
N GLU A 172 -13.19 9.83 9.35
CA GLU A 172 -14.11 10.92 9.09
C GLU A 172 -13.62 12.20 9.78
N ASN A 173 -13.58 13.29 9.03
CA ASN A 173 -13.31 14.63 9.56
C ASN A 173 -14.57 15.25 10.13
N SER A 174 -14.40 16.32 10.93
CA SER A 174 -15.53 17.06 11.52
C SER A 174 -16.47 17.70 10.49
N ASP A 175 -16.05 17.86 9.24
CA ASP A 175 -16.86 18.37 8.12
C ASP A 175 -17.56 17.26 7.32
N GLY A 176 -17.44 15.99 7.75
CA GLY A 176 -18.01 14.83 7.07
C GLY A 176 -17.19 14.31 5.90
N SER A 177 -16.06 14.93 5.58
CA SER A 177 -15.14 14.39 4.56
C SER A 177 -14.35 13.21 5.12
N ILE A 178 -13.98 12.27 4.25
CA ILE A 178 -13.23 11.07 4.66
C ILE A 178 -11.78 11.20 4.19
N ARG A 179 -10.85 11.07 5.14
CA ARG A 179 -9.41 10.95 4.89
C ARG A 179 -9.04 9.49 4.71
N ASN A 180 -8.99 9.04 3.46
CA ASN A 180 -8.66 7.67 3.08
C ASN A 180 -7.37 7.60 2.26
N GLN A 181 -6.34 8.34 2.67
CA GLN A 181 -5.01 8.23 2.10
C GLN A 181 -4.51 6.79 2.17
N THR A 182 -3.74 6.41 1.16
CA THR A 182 -3.02 5.14 1.11
C THR A 182 -1.56 5.39 0.75
N VAL A 183 -0.71 4.42 0.98
CA VAL A 183 0.68 4.48 0.52
C VAL A 183 0.79 3.90 -0.88
N SER A 184 1.69 4.45 -1.67
CA SER A 184 2.03 3.92 -2.98
C SER A 184 3.49 3.56 -3.06
N GLY A 185 3.79 2.60 -3.92
CA GLY A 185 5.14 2.18 -4.28
C GLY A 185 5.15 1.59 -5.68
N GLY A 186 6.32 1.26 -6.18
CA GLY A 186 6.45 0.70 -7.51
C GLY A 186 7.90 0.52 -7.92
N MET A 187 8.09 0.24 -9.19
CA MET A 187 9.42 0.17 -9.80
C MET A 187 9.75 1.46 -10.52
N ALA A 188 11.04 1.76 -10.60
CA ALA A 188 11.54 2.87 -11.35
C ALA A 188 12.73 2.46 -12.22
N MET A 189 12.92 3.16 -13.32
CA MET A 189 14.12 3.04 -14.14
C MET A 189 15.16 4.03 -13.62
N LEU A 190 16.40 3.59 -13.53
CA LEU A 190 17.53 4.44 -13.19
C LEU A 190 18.70 4.19 -14.15
N MET A 191 19.47 5.25 -14.42
CA MET A 191 20.69 5.17 -15.20
C MET A 191 21.90 5.09 -14.28
N LEU A 192 22.74 4.08 -14.49
CA LEU A 192 23.95 3.92 -13.69
C LEU A 192 25.02 4.95 -14.12
N LYS A 193 25.71 5.52 -13.14
CA LYS A 193 26.76 6.53 -13.36
C LYS A 193 27.88 6.08 -14.31
N ASN A 194 28.16 4.78 -14.36
CA ASN A 194 29.24 4.20 -15.15
C ASN A 194 28.78 3.66 -16.51
N THR A 195 27.59 4.06 -17.00
CA THR A 195 27.17 3.69 -18.35
C THR A 195 28.11 4.32 -19.39
N GLU A 196 28.44 3.57 -20.43
CA GLU A 196 29.26 4.05 -21.56
C GLU A 196 28.42 4.83 -22.58
N ASN A 197 27.09 4.71 -22.52
CA ASN A 197 26.17 5.30 -23.50
C ASN A 197 25.03 6.07 -22.77
N PRO A 198 25.33 7.17 -22.07
CA PRO A 198 24.33 7.87 -21.25
C PRO A 198 23.20 8.51 -22.08
N GLU A 199 23.51 9.04 -23.27
CA GLU A 199 22.51 9.64 -24.16
C GLU A 199 21.50 8.60 -24.65
N GLN A 200 21.97 7.46 -25.13
CA GLN A 200 21.11 6.38 -25.61
C GLN A 200 20.31 5.74 -24.46
N ALA A 201 20.89 5.63 -23.27
CA ALA A 201 20.17 5.17 -22.10
C ALA A 201 19.04 6.13 -21.72
N TRP A 202 19.29 7.45 -21.79
CA TRP A 202 18.27 8.46 -21.54
C TRP A 202 17.16 8.42 -22.60
N ASP A 203 17.52 8.37 -23.88
CA ASP A 203 16.58 8.28 -24.99
C ASP A 203 15.64 7.08 -24.83
N PHE A 204 16.19 5.93 -24.39
CA PHE A 204 15.37 4.75 -24.09
C PHE A 204 14.43 4.99 -22.89
N MET A 205 14.94 5.57 -21.80
CA MET A 205 14.13 5.82 -20.60
C MET A 205 12.99 6.80 -20.91
N ASP A 206 13.28 7.87 -21.62
CA ASP A 206 12.29 8.89 -22.03
C ASP A 206 11.24 8.28 -22.96
N TRP A 207 11.66 7.57 -24.01
CA TRP A 207 10.76 6.87 -24.91
C TRP A 207 9.87 5.86 -24.19
N PHE A 208 10.45 4.99 -23.33
CA PHE A 208 9.69 3.94 -22.68
C PHE A 208 8.75 4.48 -21.60
N SER A 209 9.06 5.62 -20.98
CA SER A 209 8.16 6.31 -20.04
C SER A 209 7.01 7.03 -20.72
N GLY A 210 7.06 7.23 -22.03
CA GLY A 210 6.05 7.94 -22.82
C GLY A 210 4.73 7.19 -22.94
N ASP A 211 3.65 7.94 -23.17
CA ASP A 211 2.27 7.41 -23.22
C ASP A 211 2.12 6.26 -24.22
N GLU A 212 2.60 6.44 -25.45
CA GLU A 212 2.42 5.46 -26.52
C GLU A 212 3.17 4.15 -26.27
N ALA A 213 4.40 4.25 -25.75
CA ALA A 213 5.20 3.07 -25.42
C ALA A 213 4.55 2.26 -24.27
N GLN A 214 4.12 2.95 -23.22
CA GLN A 214 3.47 2.33 -22.06
C GLN A 214 2.13 1.68 -22.41
N VAL A 215 1.31 2.34 -23.24
CA VAL A 215 0.04 1.77 -23.73
C VAL A 215 0.30 0.56 -24.60
N SER A 216 1.20 0.67 -25.58
CA SER A 216 1.52 -0.43 -26.50
C SER A 216 2.08 -1.64 -25.75
N TYR A 217 2.95 -1.40 -24.77
CA TYR A 217 3.49 -2.45 -23.91
C TYR A 217 2.38 -3.13 -23.08
N GLY A 218 1.54 -2.35 -22.40
CA GLY A 218 0.45 -2.87 -21.58
C GLY A 218 -0.55 -3.69 -22.38
N LEU A 219 -0.98 -3.19 -23.55
CA LEU A 219 -1.90 -3.91 -24.43
C LEU A 219 -1.27 -5.17 -25.02
N ALA A 220 0.02 -5.14 -25.39
CA ALA A 220 0.73 -6.31 -25.92
C ALA A 220 0.85 -7.42 -24.87
N ILE A 221 1.25 -7.10 -23.64
CA ILE A 221 1.34 -8.09 -22.55
C ILE A 221 -0.04 -8.69 -22.25
N GLU A 222 -1.08 -7.86 -22.15
CA GLU A 222 -2.42 -8.36 -21.87
C GLU A 222 -2.98 -9.20 -23.03
N SER A 223 -2.63 -8.88 -24.27
CA SER A 223 -2.97 -9.72 -25.43
C SER A 223 -2.34 -11.11 -25.38
N LEU A 224 -1.15 -11.22 -24.79
CA LEU A 224 -0.43 -12.50 -24.65
C LEU A 224 -0.86 -13.31 -23.43
N LEU A 225 -1.07 -12.66 -22.31
CA LEU A 225 -1.26 -13.29 -20.99
C LEU A 225 -2.70 -13.15 -20.46
N GLY A 226 -3.58 -12.45 -21.18
CA GLY A 226 -4.91 -12.12 -20.68
C GLY A 226 -4.83 -11.18 -19.45
N ALA A 227 -5.82 -11.25 -18.58
CA ALA A 227 -5.89 -10.43 -17.38
C ALA A 227 -4.67 -10.58 -16.44
N ALA A 228 -3.94 -11.70 -16.52
CA ALA A 228 -2.69 -11.87 -15.77
C ALA A 228 -1.61 -10.86 -16.15
N GLY A 229 -1.64 -10.40 -17.41
CA GLY A 229 -0.70 -9.41 -17.93
C GLY A 229 -1.20 -7.97 -17.80
N ARG A 230 -2.27 -7.68 -17.04
CA ARG A 230 -2.74 -6.32 -16.83
C ARG A 230 -1.63 -5.47 -16.23
N TYR A 231 -1.18 -4.48 -17.01
CA TYR A 231 -0.05 -3.63 -16.65
C TYR A 231 -0.48 -2.51 -15.69
N ASN A 232 0.42 -2.14 -14.79
CA ASN A 232 0.23 -1.12 -13.75
C ASN A 232 1.20 0.06 -13.94
N PRO A 233 1.05 0.86 -15.00
CA PRO A 233 1.98 1.96 -15.28
C PRO A 233 1.87 3.07 -14.24
N ALA A 234 3.03 3.70 -13.90
CA ALA A 234 3.05 4.97 -13.18
C ALA A 234 2.60 6.16 -14.07
N ASN A 235 2.51 5.93 -15.38
CA ASN A 235 2.00 6.88 -16.35
C ASN A 235 0.46 6.89 -16.34
N ARG A 236 -0.14 7.96 -15.80
CA ARG A 236 -1.59 8.09 -15.65
C ARG A 236 -2.33 8.10 -16.98
N ASN A 237 -1.76 8.74 -18.03
CA ASN A 237 -2.37 8.77 -19.35
C ASN A 237 -2.39 7.37 -19.99
N ALA A 238 -1.32 6.60 -19.79
CA ALA A 238 -1.29 5.21 -20.21
C ALA A 238 -2.34 4.37 -19.46
N PHE A 239 -2.43 4.50 -18.13
CA PHE A 239 -3.42 3.78 -17.33
C PHE A 239 -4.85 4.01 -17.83
N LEU A 240 -5.21 5.25 -18.18
CA LEU A 240 -6.54 5.61 -18.70
C LEU A 240 -6.89 4.91 -20.03
N ARG A 241 -5.89 4.44 -20.77
CA ARG A 241 -6.06 3.78 -22.07
C ARG A 241 -5.95 2.25 -21.99
N LEU A 242 -5.70 1.69 -20.80
CA LEU A 242 -5.71 0.25 -20.56
C LEU A 242 -7.14 -0.26 -20.34
N PRO A 243 -7.43 -1.55 -20.59
CA PRO A 243 -8.79 -2.10 -20.66
C PRO A 243 -9.41 -2.36 -19.28
N TRP A 244 -9.42 -1.35 -18.41
CA TRP A 244 -10.20 -1.32 -17.18
C TRP A 244 -11.67 -1.02 -17.51
N SER A 245 -12.62 -1.61 -16.77
CA SER A 245 -14.00 -1.12 -16.85
C SER A 245 -14.09 0.30 -16.29
N VAL A 246 -15.09 1.07 -16.74
CA VAL A 246 -15.27 2.47 -16.28
C VAL A 246 -15.34 2.55 -14.75
N LYS A 247 -16.07 1.64 -14.11
CA LYS A 247 -16.21 1.58 -12.65
C LYS A 247 -14.88 1.30 -11.96
N GLN A 248 -14.13 0.30 -12.44
CA GLN A 248 -12.81 -0.03 -11.89
C GLN A 248 -11.85 1.14 -12.04
N GLN A 249 -11.82 1.75 -13.22
CA GLN A 249 -10.96 2.90 -13.48
C GLN A 249 -11.27 4.07 -12.54
N GLN A 250 -12.55 4.39 -12.34
CA GLN A 250 -12.98 5.45 -11.42
C GLN A 250 -12.54 5.16 -9.98
N ASN A 251 -12.80 3.96 -9.46
CA ASN A 251 -12.43 3.57 -8.10
C ASN A 251 -10.91 3.59 -7.89
N LEU A 252 -10.15 3.10 -8.88
CA LEU A 252 -8.69 3.11 -8.80
C LEU A 252 -8.11 4.53 -8.86
N LEU A 253 -8.67 5.41 -9.72
CA LEU A 253 -8.23 6.80 -9.79
C LEU A 253 -8.56 7.57 -8.51
N GLU A 254 -9.74 7.33 -7.92
CA GLU A 254 -10.11 7.93 -6.63
C GLU A 254 -9.09 7.58 -5.53
N GLN A 255 -8.67 6.31 -5.46
CA GLN A 255 -7.65 5.91 -4.49
C GLN A 255 -6.27 6.43 -4.87
N TRP A 256 -5.91 6.40 -6.14
CA TRP A 256 -4.62 6.89 -6.63
C TRP A 256 -4.38 8.36 -6.31
N ASP A 257 -5.43 9.19 -6.43
CA ASP A 257 -5.38 10.61 -6.07
C ASP A 257 -5.15 10.85 -4.56
N LYS A 258 -5.31 9.82 -3.73
CA LYS A 258 -5.07 9.83 -2.28
C LYS A 258 -3.75 9.15 -1.87
N CYS A 259 -2.93 8.75 -2.84
CA CYS A 259 -1.66 8.12 -2.56
C CYS A 259 -0.66 9.09 -1.93
N VAL A 260 0.01 8.63 -0.89
CA VAL A 260 1.18 9.28 -0.29
C VAL A 260 2.41 8.40 -0.50
N TYR A 261 3.56 9.04 -0.60
CA TYR A 261 4.82 8.37 -0.88
C TYR A 261 5.72 8.48 0.34
N LEU A 262 6.29 7.35 0.76
CA LEU A 262 7.18 7.32 1.90
C LEU A 262 8.58 7.78 1.48
N PRO A 263 9.20 8.71 2.22
CA PRO A 263 10.53 9.20 1.89
C PRO A 263 11.57 8.08 2.04
N GLN A 264 12.50 8.02 1.10
CA GLN A 264 13.63 7.11 1.16
C GLN A 264 14.81 7.81 1.85
N VAL A 265 15.26 7.23 2.95
CA VAL A 265 16.35 7.81 3.76
C VAL A 265 17.45 6.79 4.02
N PRO A 266 18.70 7.22 4.21
CA PRO A 266 19.76 6.33 4.66
C PRO A 266 19.37 5.63 5.96
N GLY A 267 19.46 4.29 5.96
CA GLY A 267 19.00 3.48 7.10
C GLY A 267 17.51 3.14 7.08
N GLY A 268 16.74 3.57 6.06
CA GLY A 268 15.30 3.32 5.93
C GLY A 268 14.92 1.83 6.00
N TYR A 269 15.76 0.93 5.48
CA TYR A 269 15.57 -0.53 5.60
C TYR A 269 15.38 -1.00 7.06
N PHE A 270 15.88 -0.24 8.02
CA PHE A 270 15.78 -0.56 9.44
C PHE A 270 14.40 -0.22 10.01
N ILE A 271 13.68 0.71 9.37
CA ILE A 271 12.36 1.15 9.81
C ILE A 271 11.37 -0.02 9.74
N ASP A 272 11.20 -0.63 8.58
CA ASP A 272 10.25 -1.73 8.38
C ASP A 272 10.55 -2.92 9.28
N ARG A 273 11.82 -3.28 9.40
CA ARG A 273 12.25 -4.38 10.29
C ARG A 273 11.89 -4.11 11.75
N ASN A 274 12.10 -2.90 12.24
CA ASN A 274 11.86 -2.59 13.65
C ASN A 274 10.39 -2.32 13.94
N LEU A 275 9.63 -1.70 13.04
CA LEU A 275 8.17 -1.63 13.17
C LEU A 275 7.54 -3.02 13.18
N THR A 276 8.03 -3.93 12.33
CA THR A 276 7.64 -5.34 12.33
C THR A 276 7.94 -6.03 13.67
N ASN A 277 9.12 -5.79 14.24
CA ASN A 277 9.48 -6.31 15.55
C ASN A 277 8.59 -5.71 16.66
N ALA A 278 8.34 -4.40 16.62
CA ALA A 278 7.43 -3.74 17.55
C ALA A 278 6.01 -4.34 17.47
N PHE A 279 5.51 -4.55 16.27
CA PHE A 279 4.23 -5.23 16.04
C PHE A 279 4.19 -6.61 16.71
N ARG A 280 5.21 -7.45 16.47
CA ARG A 280 5.32 -8.78 17.08
C ARG A 280 5.32 -8.73 18.61
N GLN A 281 6.03 -7.78 19.20
CA GLN A 281 6.05 -7.60 20.64
C GLN A 281 4.66 -7.29 21.22
N VAL A 282 3.87 -6.50 20.49
CA VAL A 282 2.52 -6.14 20.94
C VAL A 282 1.53 -7.27 20.67
N VAL A 283 1.43 -7.74 19.43
CA VAL A 283 0.36 -8.68 19.02
C VAL A 283 0.61 -10.10 19.52
N ILE A 284 1.87 -10.56 19.54
CA ILE A 284 2.20 -11.92 19.93
C ILE A 284 2.59 -12.00 21.42
N MET A 285 3.34 -10.99 21.92
CA MET A 285 3.89 -11.01 23.27
C MET A 285 3.10 -10.16 24.28
N ASN A 286 1.98 -9.54 23.83
CA ASN A 286 1.10 -8.70 24.66
C ASN A 286 1.82 -7.53 25.38
N LYS A 287 2.84 -6.94 24.75
CA LYS A 287 3.51 -5.77 25.29
C LYS A 287 2.65 -4.51 25.13
N ASN A 288 2.93 -3.48 25.93
CA ASN A 288 2.28 -2.19 25.80
C ASN A 288 2.59 -1.53 24.44
N PRO A 289 1.59 -1.19 23.60
CA PRO A 289 1.84 -0.65 22.28
C PRO A 289 2.65 0.64 22.27
N ARG A 290 2.32 1.58 23.16
CA ARG A 290 2.99 2.88 23.22
C ARG A 290 4.46 2.74 23.62
N GLU A 291 4.73 2.03 24.70
CA GLU A 291 6.10 1.84 25.20
C GLU A 291 6.96 1.12 24.15
N THR A 292 6.39 0.06 23.57
CA THR A 292 7.08 -0.73 22.52
C THR A 292 7.41 0.12 21.31
N LEU A 293 6.46 0.91 20.80
CA LEU A 293 6.72 1.80 19.66
C LEU A 293 7.85 2.81 19.97
N LEU A 294 7.81 3.43 21.15
CA LEU A 294 8.82 4.43 21.54
C LEU A 294 10.23 3.82 21.66
N ASP A 295 10.34 2.62 22.19
CA ASP A 295 11.62 1.92 22.28
C ASP A 295 12.20 1.62 20.89
N TYR A 296 11.39 1.04 20.00
CA TYR A 296 11.82 0.75 18.63
C TYR A 296 12.05 2.02 17.79
N ASN A 297 11.25 3.08 17.99
CA ASN A 297 11.49 4.37 17.34
C ASN A 297 12.88 4.94 17.69
N LYS A 298 13.30 4.80 18.94
CA LYS A 298 14.65 5.22 19.38
C LYS A 298 15.74 4.43 18.65
N GLU A 299 15.59 3.11 18.53
CA GLU A 299 16.55 2.26 17.80
C GLU A 299 16.61 2.63 16.31
N ILE A 300 15.45 2.85 15.68
CA ILE A 300 15.35 3.30 14.29
C ILE A 300 16.12 4.62 14.09
N ASN A 301 15.88 5.60 14.94
CA ASN A 301 16.49 6.92 14.82
C ASN A 301 17.99 6.91 15.11
N GLN A 302 18.47 6.00 15.94
CA GLN A 302 19.91 5.77 16.13
C GLN A 302 20.57 5.25 14.84
N GLU A 303 19.93 4.31 14.15
CA GLU A 303 20.47 3.77 12.89
C GLU A 303 20.42 4.80 11.75
N ILE A 304 19.35 5.57 11.63
CA ILE A 304 19.26 6.67 10.65
C ILE A 304 20.40 7.67 10.89
N SER A 305 20.62 8.11 12.13
CA SER A 305 21.70 9.03 12.48
C SER A 305 23.06 8.43 12.16
N ARG A 306 23.28 7.14 12.48
CA ARG A 306 24.52 6.45 12.14
C ARG A 306 24.79 6.43 10.64
N LYS A 307 23.77 6.13 9.84
CA LYS A 307 23.86 6.07 8.37
C LYS A 307 24.06 7.44 7.75
N ARG A 308 23.39 8.47 8.26
CA ARG A 308 23.61 9.85 7.79
C ARG A 308 25.07 10.27 7.95
N LYS A 309 25.69 9.99 9.11
CA LYS A 309 27.13 10.24 9.36
C LYS A 309 28.02 9.44 8.40
N GLU A 310 27.70 8.16 8.16
CA GLU A 310 28.43 7.31 7.23
C GLU A 310 28.45 7.89 5.80
N PHE A 311 27.34 8.52 5.39
CA PHE A 311 27.19 9.15 4.06
C PHE A 311 27.51 10.66 4.04
N HIS A 312 28.04 11.22 5.13
CA HIS A 312 28.40 12.66 5.23
C HIS A 312 27.21 13.59 4.92
N LEU A 313 26.03 13.29 5.45
CA LEU A 313 24.80 14.05 5.26
C LEU A 313 24.42 14.92 6.47
N ASP A 314 25.26 14.98 7.48
CA ASP A 314 25.09 15.82 8.68
C ASP A 314 25.87 17.14 8.56
#